data_06872ca21a6c2c018d9a5a07ffbb3641
#
_entry.id   06872ca21a6c2c018d9a5a07ffbb3641
#
_cell.length_a   1.000
_cell.length_b   1.000
_cell.length_c   1.000
_cell.angle_alpha   90.00
_cell.angle_beta   90.00
_cell.angle_gamma   90.00
#
_symmetry.space_group_name_H-M   'P 1'
#
loop_
_entity.id
_entity.type
_entity.pdbx_description
1 polymer ?
#
loop_
_entity_poly.entity_id
_entity_poly.type
_entity_poly.pdbx_seq_one_letter_code
_entity_poly.pdbx_strand_id
1 'polypeptide(L)'
;MPDVVLYAEDKDWLYFIESVTSVGPMEPKRIKEIEEMTTGVTSGKIYVTAFLDFKTFKQFSESLAWETEVWIADMPDHMIHLNGDKFLGPR
;
A
#
# COMPACT_ATOMS: atom_id res chain seq x y z
N MET A 1 12.53 1.74 3.57
CA MET A 1 11.68 2.65 4.35
C MET A 1 10.55 3.20 3.49
N PRO A 2 9.29 3.07 3.88
CA PRO A 2 8.20 3.67 3.12
C PRO A 2 8.28 5.20 3.15
N ASP A 3 7.73 5.85 2.11
CA ASP A 3 7.75 7.30 2.01
C ASP A 3 6.95 7.97 3.12
N VAL A 4 5.81 7.38 3.48
CA VAL A 4 4.92 7.90 4.51
C VAL A 4 4.37 6.75 5.34
N VAL A 5 4.26 6.96 6.64
CA VAL A 5 3.58 6.03 7.56
C VAL A 5 2.49 6.81 8.30
N LEU A 6 1.26 6.33 8.20
CA LEU A 6 0.11 6.93 8.89
C LEU A 6 -0.54 5.90 9.81
N TYR A 7 -1.05 6.35 10.95
CA TYR A 7 -1.73 5.50 11.90
C TYR A 7 -3.20 5.91 12.05
N ALA A 8 -4.10 4.99 11.78
CA ALA A 8 -5.54 5.19 11.99
C ALA A 8 -5.90 4.63 13.36
N GLU A 9 -6.01 5.52 14.33
CA GLU A 9 -6.16 5.17 15.74
C GLU A 9 -7.44 4.41 16.03
N ASP A 10 -8.55 4.81 15.43
CA ASP A 10 -9.87 4.20 15.62
C ASP A 10 -9.93 2.75 15.13
N LYS A 11 -9.11 2.39 14.17
CA LYS A 11 -9.08 1.05 13.60
C LYS A 11 -7.85 0.24 14.02
N ASP A 12 -6.88 0.90 14.65
CA ASP A 12 -5.58 0.32 14.95
C ASP A 12 -4.90 -0.21 13.69
N TRP A 13 -4.87 0.60 12.64
CA TRP A 13 -4.23 0.27 11.37
C TRP A 13 -3.07 1.20 11.09
N LEU A 14 -1.97 0.62 10.59
CA LEU A 14 -0.82 1.36 10.09
C LEU A 14 -0.84 1.33 8.57
N TYR A 15 -0.73 2.51 7.95
CA TYR A 15 -0.67 2.66 6.50
C TYR A 15 0.78 2.93 6.12
N PHE A 16 1.34 2.07 5.29
CA PHE A 16 2.67 2.26 4.71
C PHE A 16 2.50 2.66 3.25
N ILE A 17 2.91 3.86 2.92
CA ILE A 17 2.63 4.47 1.62
C ILE A 17 3.92 4.66 0.84
N GLU A 18 3.95 4.12 -0.38
CA GLU A 18 5.05 4.27 -1.32
C GLU A 18 4.60 5.10 -2.52
N SER A 19 5.35 6.15 -2.85
CA SER A 19 5.10 6.93 -4.06
C SER A 19 5.92 6.37 -5.20
N VAL A 20 5.30 6.18 -6.35
CA VAL A 20 5.99 5.60 -7.53
C VAL A 20 7.06 6.54 -8.09
N THR A 21 6.99 7.82 -7.76
CA THR A 21 7.97 8.78 -8.28
C THR A 21 9.37 8.58 -7.73
N SER A 22 9.53 8.00 -6.55
CA SER A 22 10.82 7.86 -5.87
C SER A 22 11.34 6.43 -5.83
N VAL A 23 10.43 5.47 -5.62
CA VAL A 23 10.76 4.03 -5.59
C VAL A 23 9.70 3.32 -6.39
N GLY A 24 9.85 2.04 -6.60
CA GLY A 24 8.85 1.27 -7.33
C GLY A 24 7.55 1.11 -6.56
N PRO A 25 6.56 0.45 -7.16
CA PRO A 25 5.29 0.19 -6.49
C PRO A 25 5.44 -0.79 -5.34
N MET A 26 4.37 -0.98 -4.57
CA MET A 26 4.35 -1.92 -3.45
C MET A 26 4.31 -3.35 -4.01
N GLU A 27 5.47 -3.90 -4.28
CA GLU A 27 5.66 -5.26 -4.78
C GLU A 27 5.82 -6.24 -3.61
N PRO A 28 5.66 -7.55 -3.82
CA PRO A 28 5.79 -8.54 -2.74
C PRO A 28 7.11 -8.44 -1.97
N LYS A 29 8.20 -8.19 -2.66
CA LYS A 29 9.51 -8.04 -2.02
C LYS A 29 9.51 -6.86 -1.04
N ARG A 30 8.91 -5.74 -1.44
CA ARG A 30 8.86 -4.54 -0.62
C ARG A 30 8.02 -4.77 0.64
N ILE A 31 6.91 -5.47 0.50
CA ILE A 31 6.06 -5.82 1.63
C ILE A 31 6.84 -6.65 2.64
N LYS A 32 7.57 -7.65 2.16
CA LYS A 32 8.38 -8.51 3.02
C LYS A 32 9.42 -7.69 3.79
N GLU A 33 10.07 -6.74 3.14
CA GLU A 33 11.03 -5.86 3.80
C GLU A 33 10.38 -5.05 4.92
N ILE A 34 9.20 -4.49 4.67
CA ILE A 34 8.48 -3.71 5.67
C ILE A 34 8.03 -4.60 6.82
N GLU A 35 7.55 -5.81 6.53
CA GLU A 35 7.14 -6.76 7.57
C GLU A 35 8.31 -7.12 8.49
N GLU A 36 9.49 -7.31 7.93
CA GLU A 36 10.68 -7.57 8.73
C GLU A 36 11.04 -6.39 9.62
N MET A 37 10.91 -5.16 9.11
CA MET A 37 11.20 -3.95 9.88
C MET A 37 10.20 -3.70 11.01
N THR A 38 8.98 -4.22 10.87
CA THR A 38 7.90 -4.00 11.82
C THR A 38 7.55 -5.24 12.63
N THR A 39 8.49 -6.16 12.76
CA THR A 39 8.31 -7.37 13.59
C THR A 39 7.94 -6.96 15.01
N GLY A 40 6.88 -7.58 15.55
CA GLY A 40 6.38 -7.27 16.90
C GLY A 40 5.29 -6.21 16.94
N VAL A 41 5.04 -5.51 15.83
CA VAL A 41 3.91 -4.57 15.75
C VAL A 41 2.63 -5.36 15.53
N THR A 42 1.64 -5.15 16.40
CA THR A 42 0.38 -5.91 16.37
C THR A 42 -0.75 -5.21 15.62
N SER A 43 -0.59 -3.95 15.26
CA SER A 43 -1.58 -3.20 14.48
C SER A 43 -1.78 -3.83 13.10
N GLY A 44 -2.97 -3.68 12.55
CA GLY A 44 -3.23 -4.08 11.16
C GLY A 44 -2.36 -3.26 10.23
N LYS A 45 -1.82 -3.88 9.19
CA LYS A 45 -0.91 -3.22 8.25
C LYS A 45 -1.55 -3.09 6.88
N ILE A 46 -1.60 -1.87 6.38
CA ILE A 46 -2.15 -1.56 5.06
C ILE A 46 -1.04 -0.96 4.22
N TYR A 47 -0.82 -1.54 3.06
CA TYR A 47 0.23 -1.11 2.13
C TYR A 47 -0.41 -0.38 0.97
N VAL A 48 0.06 0.84 0.71
CA VAL A 48 -0.52 1.71 -0.32
C VAL A 48 0.54 2.08 -1.34
N THR A 49 0.21 1.93 -2.61
CA THR A 49 1.00 2.50 -3.69
C THR A 49 0.29 3.75 -4.19
N ALA A 50 0.97 4.89 -4.14
CA ALA A 50 0.42 6.16 -4.58
C ALA A 50 0.89 6.50 -5.99
N PHE A 51 -0.06 6.67 -6.90
CA PHE A 51 0.21 7.05 -8.29
C PHE A 51 -0.28 8.45 -8.57
N LEU A 52 0.41 9.15 -9.47
CA LEU A 52 0.00 10.49 -9.88
C LEU A 52 -1.27 10.45 -10.73
N ASP A 53 -1.40 9.46 -11.61
CA ASP A 53 -2.53 9.32 -12.52
C ASP A 53 -2.78 7.85 -12.89
N PHE A 54 -3.91 7.60 -13.55
CA PHE A 54 -4.30 6.27 -14.00
C PHE A 54 -3.34 5.67 -15.01
N LYS A 55 -2.76 6.50 -15.85
CA LYS A 55 -1.82 6.03 -16.87
C LYS A 55 -0.62 5.35 -16.22
N THR A 56 -0.08 5.95 -15.18
CA THR A 56 1.04 5.38 -14.44
C THR A 56 0.61 4.12 -13.70
N PHE A 57 -0.59 4.12 -13.12
CA PHE A 57 -1.13 2.92 -12.48
C PHE A 57 -1.20 1.74 -13.45
N LYS A 58 -1.74 1.95 -14.65
CA LYS A 58 -1.81 0.89 -15.65
C LYS A 58 -0.44 0.32 -15.99
N GLN A 59 0.56 1.17 -16.04
CA GLN A 59 1.92 0.79 -16.38
C GLN A 59 2.50 -0.20 -15.37
N PHE A 60 2.17 -0.04 -14.09
CA PHE A 60 2.72 -0.86 -13.01
C PHE A 60 1.73 -1.86 -12.42
N SER A 61 0.52 -1.95 -12.95
CA SER A 61 -0.54 -2.75 -12.33
C SER A 61 -0.19 -4.22 -12.15
N GLU A 62 0.61 -4.79 -13.04
CA GLU A 62 1.01 -6.19 -12.98
C GLU A 62 2.05 -6.47 -11.88
N SER A 63 2.76 -5.44 -11.46
CA SER A 63 3.82 -5.57 -10.44
C SER A 63 3.30 -5.45 -9.01
N LEU A 64 2.06 -5.02 -8.84
CA LEU A 64 1.50 -4.76 -7.52
C LEU A 64 1.19 -6.07 -6.78
N ALA A 65 1.44 -6.06 -5.47
CA ALA A 65 1.09 -7.19 -4.63
C ALA A 65 -0.41 -7.22 -4.35
N TRP A 66 -0.95 -8.42 -4.17
CA TRP A 66 -2.33 -8.58 -3.73
C TRP A 66 -2.49 -8.16 -2.26
N GLU A 67 -3.69 -7.80 -1.86
CA GLU A 67 -4.03 -7.29 -0.53
C GLU A 67 -3.26 -6.01 -0.18
N THR A 68 -3.14 -5.15 -1.16
CA THR A 68 -2.62 -3.80 -1.00
C THR A 68 -3.60 -2.81 -1.60
N GLU A 69 -3.41 -1.54 -1.33
CA GLU A 69 -4.26 -0.47 -1.82
C GLU A 69 -3.54 0.36 -2.86
N VAL A 70 -4.32 0.96 -3.74
CA VAL A 70 -3.82 1.91 -4.73
C VAL A 70 -4.54 3.24 -4.52
N TRP A 71 -3.77 4.31 -4.37
CA TRP A 71 -4.30 5.67 -4.32
C TRP A 71 -3.83 6.42 -5.55
N ILE A 72 -4.76 7.12 -6.21
CA ILE A 72 -4.47 7.87 -7.42
C ILE A 72 -4.81 9.33 -7.17
N ALA A 73 -3.86 10.23 -7.41
CA ALA A 73 -4.03 11.64 -7.10
C ALA A 73 -5.20 12.30 -7.86
N ASP A 74 -5.53 11.80 -9.05
CA ASP A 74 -6.67 12.30 -9.81
C ASP A 74 -8.01 12.02 -9.13
N MET A 75 -8.05 11.06 -8.22
CA MET A 75 -9.25 10.70 -7.46
C MET A 75 -8.91 10.56 -5.98
N PRO A 76 -8.57 11.69 -5.32
CA PRO A 76 -7.98 11.64 -3.98
C PRO A 76 -8.89 11.10 -2.89
N ASP A 77 -10.20 11.09 -3.12
CA ASP A 77 -11.17 10.64 -2.11
C ASP A 77 -11.39 9.13 -2.11
N HIS A 78 -10.76 8.40 -3.00
CA HIS A 78 -11.02 6.98 -3.19
C HIS A 78 -9.72 6.17 -3.16
N MET A 79 -9.84 4.88 -2.83
CA MET A 79 -8.76 3.92 -2.92
C MET A 79 -9.27 2.66 -3.61
N ILE A 80 -8.39 2.01 -4.35
CA ILE A 80 -8.66 0.70 -4.96
C ILE A 80 -8.04 -0.35 -4.04
N HIS A 81 -8.83 -1.32 -3.60
CA HIS A 81 -8.32 -2.44 -2.82
C HIS A 81 -8.12 -3.65 -3.73
N LEU A 82 -6.91 -4.17 -3.76
CA LEU A 82 -6.56 -5.35 -4.55
C LEU A 82 -6.72 -6.58 -3.67
N ASN A 83 -7.91 -7.16 -3.69
CA ASN A 83 -8.21 -8.31 -2.84
C ASN A 83 -7.27 -9.48 -3.09
N GLY A 84 -6.75 -10.04 -2.01
CA GLY A 84 -5.99 -11.26 -2.02
C GLY A 84 -6.73 -12.34 -1.22
N ASP A 85 -6.00 -13.12 -0.45
CA ASP A 85 -6.58 -14.24 0.28
C ASP A 85 -7.60 -13.81 1.34
N LYS A 86 -7.41 -12.66 1.94
CA LYS A 86 -8.30 -12.17 3.00
C LYS A 86 -9.52 -11.43 2.50
N PHE A 87 -9.49 -10.94 1.29
CA PHE A 87 -10.60 -10.25 0.61
C PHE A 87 -11.07 -8.98 1.26
N LEU A 88 -10.63 -8.34 2.04
CA LEU A 88 -10.97 -7.04 2.62
C LEU A 88 -10.13 -6.82 3.87
N GLY A 89 -9.75 -5.58 4.06
CA GLY A 89 -9.05 -5.17 5.25
C GLY A 89 -7.54 -5.32 5.15
N PRO A 90 -6.84 -5.16 6.26
CA PRO A 90 -5.38 -5.20 6.30
C PRO A 90 -4.80 -6.55 5.93
N ARG A 91 -3.61 -6.49 5.41
CA ARG A 91 -2.85 -7.68 5.03
C ARG A 91 -2.48 -8.59 6.24
#